data_c2edccc8899b9ac6026d759c2c238ff2
#
_entry.id   c2edccc8899b9ac6026d759c2c238ff2
#
_cell.length_a   1.000
_cell.length_b   1.000
_cell.length_c   1.000
_cell.angle_alpha   90.00
_cell.angle_beta   90.00
_cell.angle_gamma   90.00
#
_symmetry.space_group_name_H-M   'P 1'
#
loop_
_entity.id
_entity.type
_entity.pdbx_description
1 polymer ?
#
loop_
_entity_poly.entity_id
_entity_poly.type
_entity_poly.pdbx_seq_one_letter_code
_entity_poly.pdbx_strand_id
1 'polypeptide(L)'
;YGWEVITEALKIGGITHMMDRLSNPAKVEAYKVADELKDIMRPLFIKHMDDILSGEFSRIMMEDWAAGDKNLLTWRAATGETAFEKTPAGEVEISEQEYFDNATLMVAFVKSGVELAYESMVSAGIKPESAYYESLHETPLIANTIARKKLFEMNRVISDTAEYGCYLFDHACKPLLADFMTKIDTNLIGANFNTGKDGHVDNFELVKINEKLRTHSIEIVGAQLREAMTAMTKVI
;
A
#
# COMPACT_ATOMS: atom_id res chain seq x y z
N TYR A 1 7.84 8.55 -7.26
CA TYR A 1 7.65 7.84 -8.56
C TYR A 1 7.63 6.32 -8.40
N GLY A 2 8.44 5.73 -7.50
CA GLY A 2 8.45 4.27 -7.30
C GLY A 2 7.09 3.69 -6.93
N TRP A 3 6.34 4.36 -6.07
CA TRP A 3 4.97 3.96 -5.70
C TRP A 3 4.02 3.97 -6.90
N GLU A 4 4.14 4.96 -7.76
CA GLU A 4 3.32 5.07 -8.98
C GLU A 4 3.55 3.86 -9.88
N VAL A 5 4.80 3.52 -10.19
CA VAL A 5 5.16 2.38 -11.04
C VAL A 5 4.70 1.04 -10.44
N ILE A 6 4.89 0.85 -9.13
CA ILE A 6 4.51 -0.37 -8.43
C ILE A 6 2.99 -0.54 -8.40
N THR A 7 2.25 0.52 -8.12
CA THR A 7 0.80 0.45 -8.04
C THR A 7 0.13 0.38 -9.41
N GLU A 8 0.73 0.90 -10.47
CA GLU A 8 0.27 0.66 -11.84
C GLU A 8 0.39 -0.82 -12.22
N ALA A 9 1.51 -1.47 -11.92
CA ALA A 9 1.64 -2.91 -12.13
C ALA A 9 0.59 -3.71 -11.32
N LEU A 10 0.32 -3.29 -10.08
CA LEU A 10 -0.72 -3.85 -9.23
C LEU A 10 -2.12 -3.73 -9.90
N LYS A 11 -2.48 -2.57 -10.42
CA LYS A 11 -3.77 -2.34 -11.09
C LYS A 11 -3.92 -3.17 -12.36
N ILE A 12 -2.86 -3.26 -13.16
CA ILE A 12 -2.89 -3.96 -14.45
C ILE A 12 -3.10 -5.46 -14.27
N GLY A 13 -2.42 -6.10 -13.34
CA GLY A 13 -2.39 -7.56 -13.23
C GLY A 13 -2.51 -8.12 -11.81
N GLY A 14 -2.88 -7.29 -10.83
CA GLY A 14 -3.02 -7.73 -9.44
C GLY A 14 -1.70 -7.84 -8.69
N ILE A 15 -1.80 -8.34 -7.47
CA ILE A 15 -0.64 -8.57 -6.59
C ILE A 15 0.34 -9.56 -7.22
N THR A 16 -0.17 -10.57 -7.90
CA THR A 16 0.66 -11.54 -8.62
C THR A 16 1.55 -10.85 -9.65
N HIS A 17 0.98 -10.00 -10.50
CA HIS A 17 1.74 -9.29 -11.52
C HIS A 17 2.77 -8.33 -10.93
N MET A 18 2.40 -7.57 -9.91
CA MET A 18 3.32 -6.70 -9.18
C MET A 18 4.50 -7.49 -8.61
N MET A 19 4.24 -8.62 -7.95
CA MET A 19 5.27 -9.48 -7.37
C MET A 19 6.14 -10.18 -8.43
N ASP A 20 5.60 -10.45 -9.61
CA ASP A 20 6.33 -11.08 -10.73
C ASP A 20 7.34 -10.13 -11.40
N ARG A 21 7.29 -8.83 -11.11
CA ARG A 21 8.32 -7.86 -11.52
C ARG A 21 9.60 -7.94 -10.67
N LEU A 22 9.54 -8.56 -9.50
CA LEU A 22 10.70 -8.81 -8.66
C LEU A 22 11.48 -10.04 -9.15
N SER A 23 12.77 -10.07 -8.85
CA SER A 23 13.53 -11.33 -8.96
C SER A 23 12.97 -12.39 -8.00
N ASN A 24 13.23 -13.66 -8.27
CA ASN A 24 12.73 -14.74 -7.40
C ASN A 24 13.18 -14.60 -5.94
N PRO A 25 14.45 -14.29 -5.62
CA PRO A 25 14.86 -14.02 -4.24
C PRO A 25 14.11 -12.85 -3.62
N ALA A 26 13.98 -11.74 -4.34
CA ALA A 26 13.29 -10.55 -3.86
C ALA A 26 11.79 -10.81 -3.64
N LYS A 27 11.16 -11.62 -4.50
CA LYS A 27 9.76 -12.03 -4.34
C LYS A 27 9.55 -12.83 -3.06
N VAL A 28 10.41 -13.81 -2.78
CA VAL A 28 10.32 -14.62 -1.55
C VAL A 28 10.49 -13.73 -0.32
N GLU A 29 11.45 -12.83 -0.35
CA GLU A 29 11.70 -11.92 0.76
C GLU A 29 10.58 -10.90 0.94
N ALA A 30 10.12 -10.27 -0.14
CA ALA A 30 8.98 -9.35 -0.10
C ALA A 30 7.71 -10.03 0.45
N TYR A 31 7.50 -11.30 0.12
CA TYR A 31 6.39 -12.08 0.65
C TYR A 31 6.50 -12.27 2.16
N LYS A 32 7.68 -12.67 2.67
CA LYS A 32 7.92 -12.85 4.11
C LYS A 32 7.74 -11.56 4.90
N VAL A 33 8.36 -10.49 4.40
CA VAL A 33 8.24 -9.15 5.01
C VAL A 33 6.79 -8.66 4.99
N ALA A 34 6.05 -8.92 3.90
CA ALA A 34 4.63 -8.55 3.84
C ALA A 34 3.78 -9.33 4.86
N ASP A 35 4.05 -10.61 5.07
CA ASP A 35 3.35 -11.41 6.08
C ASP A 35 3.64 -10.87 7.50
N GLU A 36 4.90 -10.50 7.82
CA GLU A 36 5.26 -9.86 9.10
C GLU A 36 4.55 -8.50 9.26
N LEU A 37 4.54 -7.67 8.23
CA LEU A 37 3.82 -6.39 8.25
C LEU A 37 2.32 -6.57 8.46
N LYS A 38 1.72 -7.60 7.86
CA LYS A 38 0.30 -7.93 8.08
C LYS A 38 0.03 -8.27 9.54
N ASP A 39 0.89 -9.05 10.17
CA ASP A 39 0.73 -9.41 11.59
C ASP A 39 0.82 -8.17 12.50
N ILE A 40 1.75 -7.27 12.22
CA ILE A 40 1.94 -6.03 12.98
C ILE A 40 0.74 -5.09 12.81
N MET A 41 0.25 -4.90 11.59
CA MET A 41 -0.77 -3.89 11.28
C MET A 41 -2.21 -4.39 11.40
N ARG A 42 -2.46 -5.68 11.36
CA ARG A 42 -3.82 -6.26 11.39
C ARG A 42 -4.68 -5.72 12.54
N PRO A 43 -4.21 -5.62 13.79
CA PRO A 43 -5.03 -5.06 14.87
C PRO A 43 -5.47 -3.62 14.61
N LEU A 44 -4.63 -2.81 13.96
CA LEU A 44 -4.97 -1.43 13.60
C LEU A 44 -6.04 -1.37 12.51
N PHE A 45 -5.92 -2.20 11.47
CA PHE A 45 -6.91 -2.25 10.39
C PHE A 45 -8.27 -2.68 10.92
N ILE A 46 -8.32 -3.69 11.78
CA ILE A 46 -9.56 -4.16 12.42
C ILE A 46 -10.15 -3.03 13.27
N LYS A 47 -9.34 -2.44 14.16
CA LYS A 47 -9.81 -1.34 15.00
C LYS A 47 -10.33 -0.16 14.19
N HIS A 48 -9.63 0.26 13.14
CA HIS A 48 -10.05 1.36 12.30
C HIS A 48 -11.39 1.06 11.58
N MET A 49 -11.56 -0.17 11.11
CA MET A 49 -12.83 -0.60 10.51
C MET A 49 -13.96 -0.59 11.55
N ASP A 50 -13.72 -1.07 12.76
CA ASP A 50 -14.70 -1.04 13.87
C ASP A 50 -15.06 0.40 14.25
N ASP A 51 -14.10 1.31 14.30
CA ASP A 51 -14.33 2.73 14.56
C ASP A 51 -15.20 3.40 13.46
N ILE A 52 -15.00 3.00 12.20
CA ILE A 52 -15.86 3.48 11.10
C ILE A 52 -17.27 2.93 11.25
N LEU A 53 -17.43 1.63 11.45
CA LEU A 53 -18.74 0.98 11.54
C LEU A 53 -19.55 1.40 12.77
N SER A 54 -18.91 1.62 13.89
CA SER A 54 -19.53 2.08 15.14
C SER A 54 -19.88 3.58 15.12
N GLY A 55 -19.33 4.35 14.17
CA GLY A 55 -19.45 5.80 14.13
C GLY A 55 -18.43 6.55 15.02
N GLU A 56 -17.55 5.83 15.71
CA GLU A 56 -16.52 6.41 16.57
C GLU A 56 -15.56 7.31 15.76
N PHE A 57 -15.16 6.86 14.58
CA PHE A 57 -14.33 7.67 13.65
C PHE A 57 -15.02 9.01 13.33
N SER A 58 -16.30 8.97 12.96
CA SER A 58 -17.06 10.19 12.64
C SER A 58 -17.20 11.09 13.87
N ARG A 59 -17.41 10.52 15.06
CA ARG A 59 -17.51 11.27 16.31
C ARG A 59 -16.22 12.02 16.60
N ILE A 60 -15.06 11.34 16.52
CA ILE A 60 -13.75 11.95 16.78
C ILE A 60 -13.48 13.08 15.78
N MET A 61 -13.74 12.86 14.50
CA MET A 61 -13.55 13.86 13.46
C MET A 61 -14.43 15.10 13.71
N MET A 62 -15.71 14.91 14.04
CA MET A 62 -16.63 16.01 14.30
C MET A 62 -16.30 16.79 15.57
N GLU A 63 -15.78 16.13 16.59
CA GLU A 63 -15.30 16.80 17.81
C GLU A 63 -14.07 17.67 17.52
N ASP A 64 -13.12 17.19 16.73
CA ASP A 64 -11.95 17.99 16.32
C ASP A 64 -12.39 19.19 15.47
N TRP A 65 -13.29 18.97 14.52
CA TRP A 65 -13.88 20.06 13.72
C TRP A 65 -14.56 21.12 14.59
N ALA A 66 -15.37 20.72 15.57
CA ALA A 66 -16.00 21.64 16.51
C ALA A 66 -14.98 22.40 17.38
N ALA A 67 -13.80 21.82 17.61
CA ALA A 67 -12.69 22.45 18.32
C ALA A 67 -11.77 23.30 17.42
N GLY A 68 -12.11 23.49 16.14
CA GLY A 68 -11.38 24.28 15.16
C GLY A 68 -10.27 23.50 14.45
N ASP A 69 -10.48 22.21 14.18
CA ASP A 69 -9.56 21.31 13.45
C ASP A 69 -8.16 21.22 14.08
N LYS A 70 -8.08 21.29 15.38
CA LYS A 70 -6.82 21.41 16.11
C LYS A 70 -5.85 20.25 15.84
N ASN A 71 -6.37 19.03 15.86
CA ASN A 71 -5.55 17.83 15.58
C ASN A 71 -5.18 17.78 14.10
N LEU A 72 -6.14 17.99 13.21
CA LEU A 72 -5.92 17.98 11.76
C LEU A 72 -4.82 19.00 11.36
N LEU A 73 -4.93 20.24 11.84
CA LEU A 73 -3.94 21.28 11.53
C LEU A 73 -2.55 20.94 12.10
N THR A 74 -2.50 20.31 13.28
CA THR A 74 -1.23 19.86 13.87
C THR A 74 -0.59 18.77 13.02
N TRP A 75 -1.35 17.79 12.57
CA TRP A 75 -0.84 16.71 11.71
C TRP A 75 -0.41 17.22 10.33
N ARG A 76 -1.18 18.12 9.71
CA ARG A 76 -0.80 18.80 8.46
C ARG A 76 0.55 19.50 8.59
N ALA A 77 0.73 20.28 9.63
CA ALA A 77 1.98 21.00 9.89
C ALA A 77 3.16 20.02 10.06
N ALA A 78 2.98 18.94 10.83
CA ALA A 78 4.00 17.93 11.03
C ALA A 78 4.38 17.23 9.72
N THR A 79 3.41 16.93 8.86
CA THR A 79 3.67 16.31 7.54
C THR A 79 4.50 17.25 6.65
N GLY A 80 4.16 18.53 6.59
CA GLY A 80 4.90 19.53 5.80
C GLY A 80 6.37 19.69 6.24
N GLU A 81 6.70 19.35 7.47
CA GLU A 81 8.06 19.41 8.01
C GLU A 81 8.91 18.14 7.77
N THR A 82 8.33 17.08 7.20
CA THR A 82 9.06 15.83 6.95
C THR A 82 10.16 16.01 5.91
N ALA A 83 11.20 15.16 5.99
CA ALA A 83 12.27 15.13 5.00
C ALA A 83 11.73 14.82 3.59
N PHE A 84 10.71 13.96 3.50
CA PHE A 84 10.06 13.64 2.23
C PHE A 84 9.46 14.89 1.55
N GLU A 85 8.76 15.73 2.30
CA GLU A 85 8.17 16.97 1.76
C GLU A 85 9.24 17.97 1.32
N LYS A 86 10.35 18.07 2.05
CA LYS A 86 11.43 19.03 1.79
C LYS A 86 12.41 18.57 0.70
N THR A 87 12.48 17.28 0.40
CA THR A 87 13.36 16.76 -0.63
C THR A 87 12.86 17.18 -2.02
N PRO A 88 13.71 17.76 -2.88
CA PRO A 88 13.32 18.11 -4.24
C PRO A 88 12.99 16.85 -5.04
N ALA A 89 12.17 17.00 -6.07
CA ALA A 89 11.90 15.92 -7.02
C ALA A 89 13.21 15.49 -7.72
N GLY A 90 13.35 14.19 -7.97
CA GLY A 90 14.47 13.68 -8.75
C GLY A 90 14.37 14.13 -10.21
N GLU A 91 15.49 14.50 -10.81
CA GLU A 91 15.59 14.95 -12.21
C GLU A 91 16.00 13.81 -13.17
N VAL A 92 16.39 12.66 -12.62
CA VAL A 92 16.88 11.52 -13.40
C VAL A 92 15.74 10.59 -13.76
N GLU A 93 15.57 10.34 -15.05
CA GLU A 93 14.67 9.29 -15.53
C GLU A 93 15.33 7.92 -15.30
N ILE A 94 14.62 7.04 -14.60
CA ILE A 94 15.01 5.65 -14.42
C ILE A 94 13.91 4.74 -14.99
N SER A 95 14.31 3.54 -15.44
CA SER A 95 13.36 2.59 -16.02
C SER A 95 12.39 2.05 -14.99
N GLU A 96 11.20 1.62 -15.42
CA GLU A 96 10.24 0.96 -14.53
C GLU A 96 10.85 -0.24 -13.81
N GLN A 97 11.68 -1.03 -14.51
CA GLN A 97 12.31 -2.19 -13.90
C GLN A 97 13.31 -1.80 -12.81
N GLU A 98 14.02 -0.71 -12.98
CA GLU A 98 14.95 -0.22 -11.97
C GLU A 98 14.24 0.19 -10.66
N TYR A 99 13.00 0.71 -10.75
CA TYR A 99 12.18 0.89 -9.56
C TYR A 99 11.90 -0.43 -8.85
N PHE A 100 11.54 -1.49 -9.59
CA PHE A 100 11.30 -2.81 -9.00
C PHE A 100 12.57 -3.44 -8.43
N ASP A 101 13.70 -3.27 -9.10
CA ASP A 101 14.99 -3.81 -8.67
C ASP A 101 15.46 -3.21 -7.32
N ASN A 102 14.90 -2.05 -6.94
CA ASN A 102 15.21 -1.36 -5.69
C ASN A 102 14.03 -1.30 -4.70
N ALA A 103 12.95 -2.04 -4.93
CA ALA A 103 11.68 -1.81 -4.25
C ALA A 103 11.17 -3.00 -3.44
N THR A 104 11.99 -3.96 -3.07
CA THR A 104 11.55 -5.16 -2.32
C THR A 104 10.71 -4.80 -1.09
N LEU A 105 11.20 -3.88 -0.26
CA LEU A 105 10.49 -3.40 0.91
C LEU A 105 9.19 -2.64 0.55
N MET A 106 9.24 -1.79 -0.47
CA MET A 106 8.07 -1.02 -0.91
C MET A 106 6.96 -1.92 -1.45
N VAL A 107 7.32 -2.95 -2.23
CA VAL A 107 6.38 -3.97 -2.72
C VAL A 107 5.77 -4.75 -1.55
N ALA A 108 6.56 -5.08 -0.52
CA ALA A 108 6.05 -5.72 0.68
C ALA A 108 5.02 -4.84 1.42
N PHE A 109 5.27 -3.54 1.56
CA PHE A 109 4.32 -2.59 2.15
C PHE A 109 3.03 -2.49 1.32
N VAL A 110 3.14 -2.36 0.01
CA VAL A 110 1.96 -2.28 -0.87
C VAL A 110 1.13 -3.57 -0.77
N LYS A 111 1.78 -4.74 -0.88
CA LYS A 111 1.10 -6.03 -0.76
C LYS A 111 0.37 -6.16 0.58
N SER A 112 1.06 -5.91 1.68
CA SER A 112 0.49 -6.05 3.03
C SER A 112 -0.68 -5.09 3.27
N GLY A 113 -0.54 -3.82 2.89
CA GLY A 113 -1.58 -2.81 3.06
C GLY A 113 -2.84 -3.10 2.23
N VAL A 114 -2.65 -3.45 0.96
CA VAL A 114 -3.75 -3.78 0.04
C VAL A 114 -4.50 -5.02 0.50
N GLU A 115 -3.80 -6.09 0.87
CA GLU A 115 -4.44 -7.32 1.38
C GLU A 115 -5.18 -7.06 2.70
N LEU A 116 -4.58 -6.34 3.66
CA LEU A 116 -5.23 -6.02 4.94
C LEU A 116 -6.47 -5.15 4.76
N ALA A 117 -6.41 -4.14 3.90
CA ALA A 117 -7.56 -3.31 3.61
C ALA A 117 -8.71 -4.15 3.02
N TYR A 118 -8.41 -4.96 2.02
CA TYR A 118 -9.37 -5.87 1.41
C TYR A 118 -9.98 -6.85 2.42
N GLU A 119 -9.12 -7.57 3.16
CA GLU A 119 -9.55 -8.57 4.15
C GLU A 119 -10.41 -7.95 5.26
N SER A 120 -10.04 -6.78 5.75
CA SER A 120 -10.79 -6.05 6.80
C SER A 120 -12.16 -5.62 6.29
N MET A 121 -12.25 -5.06 5.08
CA MET A 121 -13.52 -4.67 4.48
C MET A 121 -14.44 -5.87 4.23
N VAL A 122 -13.92 -6.95 3.67
CA VAL A 122 -14.72 -8.16 3.43
C VAL A 122 -15.18 -8.78 4.75
N SER A 123 -14.33 -8.83 5.76
CA SER A 123 -14.69 -9.31 7.10
C SER A 123 -15.77 -8.46 7.77
N ALA A 124 -15.82 -7.18 7.45
CA ALA A 124 -16.86 -6.23 7.89
C ALA A 124 -18.16 -6.32 7.08
N GLY A 125 -18.25 -7.23 6.10
CA GLY A 125 -19.45 -7.45 5.29
C GLY A 125 -19.54 -6.60 4.02
N ILE A 126 -18.47 -5.88 3.65
CA ILE A 126 -18.39 -5.15 2.38
C ILE A 126 -18.21 -6.19 1.26
N LYS A 127 -18.93 -5.97 0.15
CA LYS A 127 -18.84 -6.86 -1.02
C LYS A 127 -17.39 -6.94 -1.53
N PRO A 128 -16.90 -8.13 -1.89
CA PRO A 128 -15.53 -8.30 -2.36
C PRO A 128 -15.15 -7.41 -3.55
N GLU A 129 -16.10 -7.16 -4.46
CA GLU A 129 -15.87 -6.28 -5.61
C GLU A 129 -15.62 -4.83 -5.18
N SER A 130 -16.41 -4.32 -4.23
CA SER A 130 -16.23 -2.98 -3.67
C SER A 130 -14.92 -2.90 -2.90
N ALA A 131 -14.63 -3.91 -2.06
CA ALA A 131 -13.39 -3.98 -1.32
C ALA A 131 -12.15 -4.00 -2.24
N TYR A 132 -12.24 -4.69 -3.39
CA TYR A 132 -11.18 -4.69 -4.41
C TYR A 132 -10.95 -3.29 -4.99
N TYR A 133 -12.01 -2.56 -5.34
CA TYR A 133 -11.90 -1.21 -5.87
C TYR A 133 -11.18 -0.29 -4.89
N GLU A 134 -11.65 -0.22 -3.66
CA GLU A 134 -11.14 0.66 -2.61
C GLU A 134 -9.70 0.31 -2.19
N SER A 135 -9.38 -0.99 -2.09
CA SER A 135 -8.07 -1.41 -1.58
C SER A 135 -6.98 -1.50 -2.64
N LEU A 136 -7.32 -1.82 -3.90
CA LEU A 136 -6.34 -2.12 -4.94
C LEU A 136 -6.48 -1.21 -6.15
N HIS A 137 -7.69 -1.10 -6.71
CA HIS A 137 -7.87 -0.47 -8.02
C HIS A 137 -7.61 1.04 -8.00
N GLU A 138 -7.94 1.72 -6.91
CA GLU A 138 -7.73 3.16 -6.75
C GLU A 138 -6.33 3.55 -6.26
N THR A 139 -5.54 2.60 -5.79
CA THR A 139 -4.20 2.85 -5.25
C THR A 139 -3.28 3.65 -6.20
N PRO A 140 -3.24 3.39 -7.52
CA PRO A 140 -2.43 4.17 -8.44
C PRO A 140 -2.82 5.63 -8.52
N LEU A 141 -4.10 5.96 -8.35
CA LEU A 141 -4.58 7.35 -8.36
C LEU A 141 -3.94 8.16 -7.23
N ILE A 142 -3.90 7.56 -6.04
CA ILE A 142 -3.26 8.17 -4.86
C ILE A 142 -1.74 8.24 -5.04
N ALA A 143 -1.11 7.15 -5.49
CA ALA A 143 0.33 7.11 -5.73
C ALA A 143 0.79 8.13 -6.78
N ASN A 144 0.01 8.30 -7.88
CA ASN A 144 0.23 9.31 -8.90
C ASN A 144 0.14 10.74 -8.33
N THR A 145 -0.84 10.98 -7.47
CA THR A 145 -0.99 12.27 -6.81
C THR A 145 0.18 12.56 -5.88
N ILE A 146 0.65 11.57 -5.10
CA ILE A 146 1.84 11.71 -4.26
C ILE A 146 3.09 11.98 -5.10
N ALA A 147 3.26 11.29 -6.24
CA ALA A 147 4.41 11.48 -7.12
C ALA A 147 4.51 12.93 -7.66
N ARG A 148 3.38 13.60 -7.88
CA ARG A 148 3.32 14.96 -8.44
C ARG A 148 3.17 16.07 -7.42
N LYS A 149 2.50 15.79 -6.31
CA LYS A 149 2.12 16.79 -5.30
C LYS A 149 2.68 16.51 -3.91
N LYS A 150 3.37 15.38 -3.75
CA LYS A 150 3.80 14.83 -2.46
C LYS A 150 2.63 14.54 -1.51
N LEU A 151 2.94 14.11 -0.30
CA LEU A 151 1.95 13.59 0.65
C LEU A 151 1.07 14.69 1.24
N PHE A 152 1.67 15.85 1.57
CA PHE A 152 0.95 16.98 2.15
C PHE A 152 -0.17 17.48 1.22
N GLU A 153 0.15 17.77 -0.02
CA GLU A 153 -0.85 18.23 -0.99
C GLU A 153 -1.80 17.12 -1.43
N MET A 154 -1.34 15.86 -1.50
CA MET A 154 -2.23 14.73 -1.78
C MET A 154 -3.34 14.65 -0.73
N ASN A 155 -3.00 14.71 0.55
CA ASN A 155 -3.99 14.68 1.62
C ASN A 155 -4.98 15.85 1.55
N ARG A 156 -4.55 17.02 1.09
CA ARG A 156 -5.41 18.21 0.97
C ARG A 156 -6.36 18.20 -0.23
N VAL A 157 -6.07 17.41 -1.25
CA VAL A 157 -6.91 17.35 -2.47
C VAL A 157 -7.90 16.18 -2.48
N ILE A 158 -7.78 15.26 -1.54
CA ILE A 158 -8.79 14.22 -1.30
C ILE A 158 -9.91 14.76 -0.41
N SER A 159 -10.90 13.95 -0.06
CA SER A 159 -11.97 14.41 0.83
C SER A 159 -11.48 14.66 2.25
N ASP A 160 -12.10 15.61 2.97
CA ASP A 160 -11.75 15.93 4.35
C ASP A 160 -11.80 14.70 5.27
N THR A 161 -12.78 13.82 5.04
CA THR A 161 -12.92 12.56 5.78
C THR A 161 -11.74 11.61 5.52
N ALA A 162 -11.32 11.49 4.26
CA ALA A 162 -10.18 10.65 3.89
C ALA A 162 -8.87 11.23 4.42
N GLU A 163 -8.69 12.56 4.36
CA GLU A 163 -7.52 13.22 4.94
C GLU A 163 -7.42 12.96 6.44
N TYR A 164 -8.52 13.19 7.16
CA TYR A 164 -8.55 12.96 8.62
C TYR A 164 -8.22 11.49 8.95
N GLY A 165 -8.80 10.56 8.21
CA GLY A 165 -8.54 9.12 8.34
C GLY A 165 -7.07 8.76 8.08
N CYS A 166 -6.47 9.31 7.03
CA CYS A 166 -5.05 9.11 6.72
C CYS A 166 -4.14 9.53 7.87
N TYR A 167 -4.35 10.72 8.44
CA TYR A 167 -3.54 11.21 9.55
C TYR A 167 -3.77 10.42 10.84
N LEU A 168 -5.02 10.08 11.14
CA LEU A 168 -5.35 9.28 12.32
C LEU A 168 -4.68 7.91 12.26
N PHE A 169 -4.76 7.25 11.10
CA PHE A 169 -4.11 5.96 10.88
C PHE A 169 -2.59 6.04 10.91
N ASP A 170 -2.00 7.03 10.24
CA ASP A 170 -0.55 7.30 10.25
C ASP A 170 -0.03 7.50 11.68
N HIS A 171 -0.73 8.29 12.48
CA HIS A 171 -0.35 8.53 13.88
C HIS A 171 -0.34 7.24 14.72
N ALA A 172 -1.33 6.37 14.52
CA ALA A 172 -1.40 5.08 15.21
C ALA A 172 -0.37 4.07 14.70
N CYS A 173 -0.06 4.10 13.40
CA CYS A 173 0.82 3.16 12.72
C CYS A 173 2.33 3.46 12.95
N LYS A 174 2.71 4.73 13.02
CA LYS A 174 4.11 5.19 13.14
C LYS A 174 4.93 4.48 14.22
N PRO A 175 4.48 4.37 15.49
CA PRO A 175 5.29 3.72 16.52
C PRO A 175 5.53 2.24 16.24
N LEU A 176 4.56 1.53 15.65
CA LEU A 176 4.68 0.12 15.30
C LEU A 176 5.66 -0.08 14.15
N LEU A 177 5.55 0.76 13.11
CA LEU A 177 6.45 0.71 11.96
C LEU A 177 7.86 1.19 12.29
N ALA A 178 8.04 2.12 13.23
CA ALA A 178 9.35 2.53 13.69
C ALA A 178 10.11 1.37 14.33
N ASP A 179 9.48 0.56 15.19
CA ASP A 179 10.09 -0.64 15.77
C ASP A 179 10.42 -1.69 14.71
N PHE A 180 9.51 -1.94 13.77
CA PHE A 180 9.75 -2.80 12.63
C PHE A 180 10.97 -2.35 11.81
N MET A 181 11.04 -1.07 11.44
CA MET A 181 12.13 -0.52 10.63
C MET A 181 13.51 -0.64 11.30
N THR A 182 13.59 -0.67 12.63
CA THR A 182 14.88 -0.90 13.32
C THR A 182 15.45 -2.31 13.11
N LYS A 183 14.60 -3.27 12.71
CA LYS A 183 14.94 -4.69 12.53
C LYS A 183 15.13 -5.05 11.06
N ILE A 184 14.78 -4.17 10.13
CA ILE A 184 14.88 -4.41 8.69
C ILE A 184 16.34 -4.46 8.26
N ASP A 185 16.67 -5.49 7.48
CA ASP A 185 17.97 -5.55 6.79
C ASP A 185 18.03 -4.42 5.75
N THR A 186 19.09 -3.62 5.82
CA THR A 186 19.34 -2.53 4.87
C THR A 186 19.45 -3.00 3.43
N ASN A 187 19.77 -4.27 3.19
CA ASN A 187 19.78 -4.87 1.85
C ASN A 187 18.39 -4.89 1.20
N LEU A 188 17.30 -4.88 1.99
CA LEU A 188 15.93 -4.76 1.47
C LEU A 188 15.62 -3.39 0.88
N ILE A 189 16.42 -2.39 1.21
CA ILE A 189 16.23 -1.00 0.79
C ILE A 189 17.20 -0.65 -0.36
N GLY A 190 18.21 -1.50 -0.60
CA GLY A 190 19.33 -1.19 -1.47
C GLY A 190 19.22 -1.72 -2.88
N ALA A 191 20.02 -1.10 -3.78
CA ALA A 191 20.08 -1.36 -5.20
C ALA A 191 20.52 -2.78 -5.61
N ASN A 192 21.10 -3.55 -4.70
CA ASN A 192 21.75 -4.83 -5.06
C ASN A 192 21.00 -6.07 -4.56
N PHE A 193 19.85 -5.91 -3.90
CA PHE A 193 19.14 -7.06 -3.35
C PHE A 193 18.66 -8.03 -4.43
N ASN A 194 18.16 -7.50 -5.55
CA ASN A 194 17.68 -8.30 -6.69
C ASN A 194 18.80 -8.91 -7.53
N THR A 195 19.99 -8.34 -7.47
CA THR A 195 21.20 -8.84 -8.18
C THR A 195 22.06 -9.74 -7.32
N GLY A 196 21.57 -10.12 -6.13
CA GLY A 196 22.28 -10.89 -5.12
C GLY A 196 23.07 -12.06 -5.71
N LYS A 197 24.35 -12.08 -5.43
CA LYS A 197 25.32 -13.07 -5.93
C LYS A 197 25.00 -14.51 -5.55
N ASP A 198 24.11 -14.69 -4.56
CA ASP A 198 23.74 -15.98 -4.00
C ASP A 198 22.35 -16.46 -4.41
N GLY A 199 21.77 -15.94 -5.48
CA GLY A 199 20.45 -16.19 -6.10
C GLY A 199 19.77 -17.56 -5.95
N HIS A 200 20.16 -18.30 -4.92
CA HIS A 200 19.58 -19.60 -4.61
C HIS A 200 18.26 -19.41 -3.89
N VAL A 201 17.18 -19.68 -4.60
CA VAL A 201 15.83 -19.73 -4.05
C VAL A 201 15.43 -21.20 -3.90
N ASP A 202 14.83 -21.53 -2.79
CA ASP A 202 14.14 -22.81 -2.66
C ASP A 202 12.94 -22.81 -3.61
N ASN A 203 13.00 -23.64 -4.64
CA ASN A 203 11.96 -23.76 -5.64
C ASN A 203 10.61 -24.21 -5.04
N PHE A 204 10.63 -25.02 -3.99
CA PHE A 204 9.39 -25.45 -3.32
C PHE A 204 8.74 -24.28 -2.58
N GLU A 205 9.53 -23.44 -1.93
CA GLU A 205 9.05 -22.23 -1.27
C GLU A 205 8.50 -21.24 -2.30
N LEU A 206 9.19 -21.00 -3.40
CA LEU A 206 8.74 -20.13 -4.47
C LEU A 206 7.41 -20.59 -5.09
N VAL A 207 7.28 -21.87 -5.37
CA VAL A 207 6.03 -22.45 -5.89
C VAL A 207 4.88 -22.26 -4.91
N LYS A 208 5.12 -22.52 -3.63
CA LYS A 208 4.12 -22.33 -2.57
C LYS A 208 3.69 -20.86 -2.43
N ILE A 209 4.63 -19.92 -2.53
CA ILE A 209 4.34 -18.49 -2.51
C ILE A 209 3.48 -18.10 -3.73
N ASN A 210 3.86 -18.54 -4.92
CA ASN A 210 3.09 -18.25 -6.13
C ASN A 210 1.66 -18.83 -6.07
N GLU A 211 1.49 -20.00 -5.49
CA GLU A 211 0.17 -20.59 -5.28
C GLU A 211 -0.66 -19.75 -4.29
N LYS A 212 -0.09 -19.38 -3.16
CA LYS A 212 -0.77 -18.52 -2.17
C LYS A 212 -1.19 -17.17 -2.76
N LEU A 213 -0.32 -16.55 -3.55
CA LEU A 213 -0.65 -15.29 -4.23
C LEU A 213 -1.87 -15.47 -5.14
N ARG A 214 -1.83 -16.44 -6.05
CA ARG A 214 -2.89 -16.68 -7.06
C ARG A 214 -4.22 -17.12 -6.47
N THR A 215 -4.20 -17.79 -5.33
CA THR A 215 -5.41 -18.30 -4.66
C THR A 215 -5.99 -17.32 -3.64
N HIS A 216 -5.34 -16.20 -3.39
CA HIS A 216 -5.89 -15.16 -2.53
C HIS A 216 -7.19 -14.61 -3.12
N SER A 217 -8.21 -14.38 -2.29
CA SER A 217 -9.53 -13.96 -2.76
C SER A 217 -9.50 -12.64 -3.55
N ILE A 218 -8.64 -11.70 -3.18
CA ILE A 218 -8.46 -10.44 -3.92
C ILE A 218 -7.98 -10.67 -5.37
N GLU A 219 -7.14 -11.67 -5.62
CA GLU A 219 -6.66 -12.01 -6.96
C GLU A 219 -7.77 -12.63 -7.80
N ILE A 220 -8.58 -13.51 -7.21
CA ILE A 220 -9.72 -14.17 -7.88
C ILE A 220 -10.75 -13.10 -8.30
N VAL A 221 -11.17 -12.27 -7.37
CA VAL A 221 -12.13 -11.17 -7.62
C VAL A 221 -11.54 -10.15 -8.60
N GLY A 222 -10.28 -9.79 -8.41
CA GLY A 222 -9.58 -8.85 -9.28
C GLY A 222 -9.46 -9.33 -10.73
N ALA A 223 -9.21 -10.61 -10.95
CA ALA A 223 -9.15 -11.18 -12.30
C ALA A 223 -10.51 -11.08 -13.02
N GLN A 224 -11.60 -11.38 -12.33
CA GLN A 224 -12.95 -11.27 -12.87
C GLN A 224 -13.32 -9.81 -13.22
N LEU A 225 -12.98 -8.87 -12.34
CA LEU A 225 -13.26 -7.45 -12.55
C LEU A 225 -12.43 -6.87 -13.70
N ARG A 226 -11.14 -7.18 -13.79
CA ARG A 226 -10.27 -6.73 -14.89
C ARG A 226 -10.76 -7.26 -16.24
N GLU A 227 -11.22 -8.50 -16.30
CA GLU A 227 -11.81 -9.09 -17.51
C GLU A 227 -13.09 -8.33 -17.91
N ALA A 228 -13.99 -8.07 -16.95
CA ALA A 228 -15.23 -7.32 -17.19
C ALA A 228 -14.95 -5.89 -17.67
N MET A 229 -14.00 -5.17 -17.07
CA MET A 229 -13.60 -3.82 -17.48
C MET A 229 -13.02 -3.80 -18.91
N THR A 230 -12.21 -4.79 -19.26
CA THR A 230 -11.65 -4.90 -20.61
C THR A 230 -12.75 -5.14 -21.65
N ALA A 231 -13.77 -5.90 -21.30
CA ALA A 231 -14.94 -6.11 -22.15
C ALA A 231 -15.76 -4.82 -22.35
N MET A 232 -15.90 -3.98 -21.30
CA MET A 232 -16.59 -2.69 -21.40
C MET A 232 -15.88 -1.69 -22.31
N THR A 233 -14.55 -1.69 -22.34
CA THR A 233 -13.77 -0.79 -23.20
C THR A 233 -13.93 -1.11 -24.69
N LYS A 234 -14.40 -2.30 -25.05
CA LYS A 234 -14.66 -2.73 -26.43
C LYS A 234 -16.03 -2.30 -26.97
N VAL A 235 -16.87 -1.70 -26.16
CA VAL A 235 -18.23 -1.27 -26.53
C VAL A 235 -18.28 0.22 -26.90
N ILE A 236 -17.19 0.95 -26.75
CA ILE A 236 -17.03 2.34 -27.16
C ILE A 236 -16.14 2.40 -28.43
#